data_c41c90cfe8d3795548c8ecc128ce26cf
#
_entry.id   c41c90cfe8d3795548c8ecc128ce26cf
#
_cell.length_a   1.000
_cell.length_b   1.000
_cell.length_c   1.000
_cell.angle_alpha   90.00
_cell.angle_beta   90.00
_cell.angle_gamma   90.00
#
_symmetry.space_group_name_H-M   'P 1'
#
loop_
_entity.id
_entity.type
_entity.pdbx_description
1 polymer ?
#
loop_
_entity_poly.entity_id
_entity_poly.type
_entity_poly.pdbx_seq_one_letter_code
_entity_poly.pdbx_strand_id
1 'polypeptide(L)'
;TRAKALPICDSWRIPYADSLSSLAASCDAVFVHSSTASHFDVVSTLLNAGVHVCVDKPLAENLRDAERLVELAARKKLTLMVGFNRRFAPLYGELKTQLATASSLRMDKHRTNSVGPHDLYFTLLDDYLHVVDTALWLSGGNATLESGTLLTNESGEMLFAEHHFLAGPLQITTCMHRRAGSQRETVQAVTDGALIDITDMREWREERGQGVVHKPIPGWQSTLEQRGFVGCARHFIECVQNQTVPQTAGEQAVLAQRIVDKIWRDAMSE
;
A
#
# COMPACT_ATOMS: atom_id res chain seq x y z
N THR A 1 -13.28 -18.49 -9.53
CA THR A 1 -14.21 -19.59 -9.93
C THR A 1 -13.43 -20.88 -10.01
N ARG A 2 -14.08 -22.03 -9.73
CA ARG A 2 -13.48 -23.36 -9.78
C ARG A 2 -12.76 -23.62 -11.10
N ALA A 3 -13.38 -23.27 -12.21
CA ALA A 3 -12.79 -23.45 -13.55
C ALA A 3 -11.44 -22.70 -13.75
N LYS A 4 -11.23 -21.58 -13.08
CA LYS A 4 -9.95 -20.85 -13.12
C LYS A 4 -8.95 -21.37 -12.10
N ALA A 5 -9.41 -21.84 -10.96
CA ALA A 5 -8.55 -22.26 -9.87
C ALA A 5 -7.96 -23.67 -10.05
N LEU A 6 -8.76 -24.64 -10.55
CA LEU A 6 -8.30 -26.02 -10.70
C LEU A 6 -7.03 -26.17 -11.54
N PRO A 7 -6.87 -25.55 -12.73
CA PRO A 7 -5.64 -25.68 -13.50
C PRO A 7 -4.40 -25.14 -12.76
N ILE A 8 -4.59 -24.09 -11.93
CA ILE A 8 -3.52 -23.53 -11.12
C ILE A 8 -3.17 -24.50 -9.99
N CYS A 9 -4.16 -25.01 -9.28
CA CYS A 9 -3.97 -25.98 -8.21
C CYS A 9 -3.24 -27.22 -8.72
N ASP A 10 -3.66 -27.74 -9.87
CA ASP A 10 -3.04 -28.91 -10.50
C ASP A 10 -1.58 -28.64 -10.91
N SER A 11 -1.29 -27.49 -11.52
CA SER A 11 0.05 -27.11 -11.94
C SER A 11 1.02 -26.96 -10.78
N TRP A 12 0.55 -26.47 -9.65
CA TRP A 12 1.33 -26.27 -8.44
C TRP A 12 1.21 -27.44 -7.43
N ARG A 13 0.41 -28.46 -7.75
CA ARG A 13 0.15 -29.63 -6.88
C ARG A 13 -0.34 -29.21 -5.48
N ILE A 14 -1.22 -28.23 -5.43
CA ILE A 14 -1.85 -27.76 -4.20
C ILE A 14 -3.33 -28.18 -4.16
N PRO A 15 -3.88 -28.52 -2.98
CA PRO A 15 -5.29 -28.89 -2.88
C PRO A 15 -6.21 -27.71 -3.23
N TYR A 16 -7.31 -27.99 -3.88
CA TYR A 16 -8.40 -27.04 -4.11
C TYR A 16 -9.38 -27.12 -2.95
N ALA A 17 -9.73 -25.96 -2.36
CA ALA A 17 -10.80 -25.86 -1.38
C ALA A 17 -12.11 -25.39 -2.03
N ASP A 18 -13.21 -26.11 -1.81
CA ASP A 18 -14.52 -25.82 -2.43
C ASP A 18 -15.23 -24.64 -1.79
N SER A 19 -14.86 -24.27 -0.58
CA SER A 19 -15.47 -23.18 0.19
C SER A 19 -14.46 -22.47 1.07
N LEU A 20 -14.81 -21.26 1.51
CA LEU A 20 -14.01 -20.51 2.46
C LEU A 20 -13.89 -21.25 3.81
N SER A 21 -14.93 -21.94 4.23
CA SER A 21 -14.92 -22.74 5.46
C SER A 21 -13.99 -23.94 5.37
N SER A 22 -13.95 -24.64 4.22
CA SER A 22 -13.01 -25.75 4.02
C SER A 22 -11.56 -25.26 3.93
N LEU A 23 -11.33 -24.10 3.33
CA LEU A 23 -10.01 -23.46 3.32
C LEU A 23 -9.57 -23.09 4.74
N ALA A 24 -10.43 -22.44 5.50
CA ALA A 24 -10.15 -22.04 6.87
C ALA A 24 -9.84 -23.23 7.79
N ALA A 25 -10.49 -24.37 7.57
CA ALA A 25 -10.24 -25.58 8.36
C ALA A 25 -8.90 -26.27 8.04
N SER A 26 -8.26 -25.91 6.92
CA SER A 26 -7.03 -26.55 6.44
C SER A 26 -5.78 -25.64 6.47
N CYS A 27 -5.94 -24.39 6.90
CA CYS A 27 -4.86 -23.40 6.87
C CYS A 27 -4.75 -22.64 8.20
N ASP A 28 -3.53 -22.40 8.67
CA ASP A 28 -3.25 -21.51 9.80
C ASP A 28 -3.28 -20.03 9.38
N ALA A 29 -2.95 -19.76 8.11
CA ALA A 29 -2.87 -18.41 7.55
C ALA A 29 -3.32 -18.39 6.08
N VAL A 30 -3.97 -17.31 5.66
CA VAL A 30 -4.52 -17.15 4.30
C VAL A 30 -4.17 -15.79 3.71
N PHE A 31 -3.74 -15.79 2.44
CA PHE A 31 -3.67 -14.58 1.62
C PHE A 31 -4.99 -14.35 0.91
N VAL A 32 -5.57 -13.17 1.07
CA VAL A 32 -6.85 -12.77 0.47
C VAL A 32 -6.57 -11.79 -0.67
N HIS A 33 -6.83 -12.25 -1.92
CA HIS A 33 -6.70 -11.48 -3.16
C HIS A 33 -8.04 -11.45 -3.92
N SER A 34 -9.13 -11.36 -3.18
CA SER A 34 -10.47 -11.22 -3.74
C SER A 34 -10.76 -9.78 -4.15
N SER A 35 -11.94 -9.49 -4.69
CA SER A 35 -12.34 -8.11 -4.96
C SER A 35 -12.51 -7.31 -3.67
N THR A 36 -12.21 -6.01 -3.70
CA THR A 36 -12.31 -5.10 -2.54
C THR A 36 -13.65 -5.19 -1.83
N ALA A 37 -14.75 -5.26 -2.59
CA ALA A 37 -16.11 -5.38 -2.05
C ALA A 37 -16.34 -6.63 -1.19
N SER A 38 -15.51 -7.68 -1.37
CA SER A 38 -15.62 -8.92 -0.60
C SER A 38 -14.65 -9.00 0.58
N HIS A 39 -13.72 -8.05 0.74
CA HIS A 39 -12.67 -8.12 1.76
C HIS A 39 -13.25 -8.26 3.15
N PHE A 40 -14.25 -7.43 3.52
CA PHE A 40 -14.83 -7.48 4.85
C PHE A 40 -15.41 -8.87 5.18
N ASP A 41 -16.22 -9.44 4.30
CA ASP A 41 -16.88 -10.73 4.54
C ASP A 41 -15.87 -11.88 4.58
N VAL A 42 -14.91 -11.89 3.65
CA VAL A 42 -13.90 -12.94 3.57
C VAL A 42 -12.97 -12.87 4.77
N VAL A 43 -12.42 -11.70 5.08
CA VAL A 43 -11.48 -11.51 6.19
C VAL A 43 -12.16 -11.78 7.54
N SER A 44 -13.38 -11.25 7.76
CA SER A 44 -14.11 -11.50 9.01
C SER A 44 -14.43 -12.98 9.20
N THR A 45 -14.78 -13.70 8.14
CA THR A 45 -15.01 -15.15 8.19
C THR A 45 -13.76 -15.91 8.59
N LEU A 46 -12.61 -15.60 7.99
CA LEU A 46 -11.32 -16.23 8.30
C LEU A 46 -10.87 -15.94 9.73
N LEU A 47 -10.94 -14.67 10.16
CA LEU A 47 -10.60 -14.28 11.54
C LEU A 47 -11.53 -14.97 12.57
N ASN A 48 -12.83 -15.08 12.28
CA ASN A 48 -13.76 -15.81 13.16
C ASN A 48 -13.45 -17.30 13.26
N ALA A 49 -12.92 -17.89 12.17
CA ALA A 49 -12.46 -19.28 12.15
C ALA A 49 -11.08 -19.50 12.81
N GLY A 50 -10.41 -18.45 13.29
CA GLY A 50 -9.12 -18.57 13.96
C GLY A 50 -7.91 -18.54 13.03
N VAL A 51 -8.07 -18.04 11.82
CA VAL A 51 -7.03 -18.03 10.76
C VAL A 51 -6.38 -16.65 10.68
N HIS A 52 -5.04 -16.60 10.60
CA HIS A 52 -4.28 -15.40 10.34
C HIS A 52 -4.50 -14.93 8.90
N VAL A 53 -4.56 -13.62 8.67
CA VAL A 53 -4.92 -13.09 7.35
C VAL A 53 -3.94 -12.03 6.86
N CYS A 54 -3.48 -12.18 5.61
CA CYS A 54 -2.91 -11.10 4.82
C CYS A 54 -3.88 -10.76 3.69
N VAL A 55 -4.45 -9.57 3.71
CA VAL A 55 -5.41 -9.11 2.70
C VAL A 55 -4.77 -8.07 1.79
N ASP A 56 -5.10 -8.08 0.50
CA ASP A 56 -4.69 -7.02 -0.41
C ASP A 56 -5.29 -5.67 0.03
N LYS A 57 -4.67 -4.57 -0.39
CA LYS A 57 -5.19 -3.22 -0.14
C LYS A 57 -6.44 -2.92 -1.01
N PRO A 58 -7.34 -2.05 -0.58
CA PRO A 58 -7.50 -1.54 0.78
C PRO A 58 -7.97 -2.63 1.74
N LEU A 59 -7.84 -2.39 3.04
CA LEU A 59 -8.29 -3.38 4.06
C LEU A 59 -9.77 -3.72 3.91
N ALA A 60 -10.61 -2.71 3.64
CA ALA A 60 -12.02 -2.87 3.30
C ALA A 60 -12.48 -1.70 2.41
N GLU A 61 -13.65 -1.84 1.79
CA GLU A 61 -14.24 -0.85 0.88
C GLU A 61 -14.57 0.49 1.56
N ASN A 62 -14.76 0.50 2.87
CA ASN A 62 -15.00 1.70 3.66
C ASN A 62 -14.25 1.65 5.00
N LEU A 63 -14.06 2.83 5.59
CA LEU A 63 -13.28 2.98 6.82
C LEU A 63 -13.90 2.23 8.00
N ARG A 64 -15.22 2.27 8.17
CA ARG A 64 -15.93 1.62 9.27
C ARG A 64 -15.68 0.10 9.29
N ASP A 65 -15.75 -0.53 8.14
CA ASP A 65 -15.53 -1.97 8.03
C ASP A 65 -14.04 -2.31 8.21
N ALA A 66 -13.12 -1.47 7.73
CA ALA A 66 -11.70 -1.61 8.00
C ALA A 66 -11.41 -1.59 9.51
N GLU A 67 -11.95 -0.63 10.26
CA GLU A 67 -11.79 -0.53 11.70
C GLU A 67 -12.39 -1.74 12.44
N ARG A 68 -13.55 -2.22 12.02
CA ARG A 68 -14.17 -3.45 12.57
C ARG A 68 -13.29 -4.69 12.38
N LEU A 69 -12.61 -4.81 11.24
CA LEU A 69 -11.67 -5.92 11.00
C LEU A 69 -10.45 -5.83 11.93
N VAL A 70 -9.91 -4.64 12.14
CA VAL A 70 -8.81 -4.40 13.09
C VAL A 70 -9.23 -4.82 14.51
N GLU A 71 -10.38 -4.36 14.97
CA GLU A 71 -10.91 -4.74 16.28
C GLU A 71 -11.16 -6.25 16.41
N LEU A 72 -11.67 -6.88 15.35
CA LEU A 72 -11.92 -8.32 15.33
C LEU A 72 -10.60 -9.09 15.46
N ALA A 73 -9.58 -8.73 14.69
CA ALA A 73 -8.26 -9.36 14.75
C ALA A 73 -7.63 -9.23 16.14
N ALA A 74 -7.71 -8.04 16.75
CA ALA A 74 -7.21 -7.78 18.09
C ALA A 74 -7.94 -8.65 19.15
N ARG A 75 -9.27 -8.70 19.10
CA ARG A 75 -10.07 -9.56 20.02
C ARG A 75 -9.74 -11.05 19.88
N LYS A 76 -9.47 -11.49 18.65
CA LYS A 76 -9.12 -12.90 18.36
C LYS A 76 -7.65 -13.20 18.58
N LYS A 77 -6.81 -12.20 18.82
CA LYS A 77 -5.33 -12.30 18.91
C LYS A 77 -4.72 -12.93 17.66
N LEU A 78 -5.23 -12.55 16.51
CA LEU A 78 -4.79 -13.04 15.21
C LEU A 78 -4.02 -11.95 14.45
N THR A 79 -3.07 -12.36 13.64
CA THR A 79 -2.35 -11.48 12.74
C THR A 79 -3.29 -11.07 11.60
N LEU A 80 -3.54 -9.77 11.47
CA LEU A 80 -4.16 -9.15 10.31
C LEU A 80 -3.13 -8.21 9.69
N MET A 81 -2.71 -8.52 8.47
CA MET A 81 -1.74 -7.74 7.69
C MET A 81 -2.38 -7.26 6.40
N VAL A 82 -2.03 -6.04 5.96
CA VAL A 82 -2.49 -5.48 4.68
C VAL A 82 -1.35 -5.44 3.68
N GLY A 83 -1.62 -5.79 2.44
CA GLY A 83 -0.66 -5.94 1.35
C GLY A 83 -0.09 -4.62 0.81
N PHE A 84 0.41 -3.73 1.67
CA PHE A 84 1.13 -2.53 1.25
C PHE A 84 2.55 -2.88 0.80
N ASN A 85 2.65 -3.48 -0.38
CA ASN A 85 3.88 -4.02 -0.95
C ASN A 85 5.04 -3.01 -1.00
N ARG A 86 4.78 -1.72 -1.20
CA ARG A 86 5.81 -0.66 -1.29
C ARG A 86 6.70 -0.57 -0.06
N ARG A 87 6.16 -0.85 1.12
CA ARG A 87 6.94 -0.88 2.36
C ARG A 87 7.99 -2.00 2.39
N PHE A 88 7.90 -2.94 1.45
CA PHE A 88 8.84 -4.06 1.28
C PHE A 88 9.66 -3.95 -0.02
N ALA A 89 9.52 -2.87 -0.78
CA ALA A 89 10.36 -2.60 -1.93
C ALA A 89 11.79 -2.27 -1.46
N PRO A 90 12.83 -2.98 -1.92
CA PRO A 90 14.18 -2.84 -1.37
C PRO A 90 14.72 -1.41 -1.40
N LEU A 91 14.52 -0.68 -2.50
CA LEU A 91 15.00 0.69 -2.63
C LEU A 91 14.25 1.67 -1.71
N TYR A 92 12.95 1.45 -1.46
CA TYR A 92 12.20 2.27 -0.51
C TYR A 92 12.60 1.97 0.93
N GLY A 93 12.89 0.70 1.25
CA GLY A 93 13.45 0.31 2.53
C GLY A 93 14.82 0.96 2.78
N GLU A 94 15.69 0.98 1.77
CA GLU A 94 16.97 1.64 1.83
C GLU A 94 16.84 3.17 1.99
N LEU A 95 15.96 3.82 1.21
CA LEU A 95 15.68 5.24 1.36
C LEU A 95 15.27 5.58 2.78
N LYS A 96 14.37 4.78 3.37
CA LYS A 96 13.88 5.02 4.74
C LYS A 96 15.00 5.13 5.76
N THR A 97 16.10 4.40 5.61
CA THR A 97 17.25 4.47 6.53
C THR A 97 18.04 5.78 6.41
N GLN A 98 17.82 6.57 5.35
CA GLN A 98 18.55 7.81 5.06
C GLN A 98 17.76 9.08 5.34
N LEU A 99 16.51 8.96 5.85
CA LEU A 99 15.60 10.11 6.02
C LEU A 99 15.76 10.84 7.36
N ALA A 100 16.70 10.48 8.22
CA ALA A 100 16.86 11.09 9.54
C ALA A 100 17.07 12.61 9.50
N THR A 101 17.71 13.13 8.45
CA THR A 101 17.94 14.56 8.24
C THR A 101 17.15 15.12 7.04
N ALA A 102 16.10 14.42 6.61
CA ALA A 102 15.30 14.86 5.49
C ALA A 102 14.50 16.12 5.83
N SER A 103 14.55 17.10 4.94
CA SER A 103 13.74 18.32 4.99
C SER A 103 12.52 18.23 4.09
N SER A 104 12.59 17.45 3.02
CA SER A 104 11.48 17.28 2.06
C SER A 104 11.41 15.85 1.54
N LEU A 105 10.19 15.35 1.39
CA LEU A 105 9.85 14.06 0.79
C LEU A 105 8.70 14.28 -0.19
N ARG A 106 8.86 13.88 -1.44
CA ARG A 106 7.79 13.91 -2.45
C ARG A 106 7.54 12.52 -3.00
N MET A 107 6.28 12.11 -3.02
CA MET A 107 5.82 10.85 -3.59
C MET A 107 4.80 11.11 -4.69
N ASP A 108 5.18 10.82 -5.93
CA ASP A 108 4.32 10.98 -7.10
C ASP A 108 3.96 9.62 -7.71
N LYS A 109 2.71 9.48 -8.15
CA LYS A 109 2.26 8.32 -8.91
C LYS A 109 1.29 8.77 -10.00
N HIS A 110 1.76 8.80 -11.22
CA HIS A 110 0.97 9.24 -12.36
C HIS A 110 0.48 8.08 -13.21
N ARG A 111 -0.66 8.28 -13.85
CA ARG A 111 -1.28 7.33 -14.77
C ARG A 111 -1.55 8.00 -16.13
N THR A 112 -1.54 7.20 -17.20
CA THR A 112 -2.02 7.61 -18.52
C THR A 112 -3.44 7.11 -18.72
N ASN A 113 -4.36 7.94 -19.24
CA ASN A 113 -5.72 7.52 -19.65
C ASN A 113 -6.47 6.67 -18.61
N SER A 114 -6.38 7.04 -17.33
CA SER A 114 -6.96 6.27 -16.23
C SER A 114 -8.02 7.06 -15.45
N VAL A 115 -8.64 8.05 -16.08
CA VAL A 115 -9.80 8.76 -15.55
C VAL A 115 -11.02 7.87 -15.80
N GLY A 116 -11.76 7.56 -14.72
CA GLY A 116 -12.89 6.65 -14.76
C GLY A 116 -12.55 5.18 -15.07
N PRO A 117 -13.55 4.32 -15.16
CA PRO A 117 -14.98 4.55 -14.94
C PRO A 117 -15.42 4.51 -13.45
N HIS A 118 -14.49 4.47 -12.52
CA HIS A 118 -14.76 4.38 -11.09
C HIS A 118 -14.95 5.75 -10.47
N ASP A 119 -15.79 5.83 -9.44
CA ASP A 119 -16.01 7.03 -8.66
C ASP A 119 -14.73 7.52 -7.94
N LEU A 120 -14.83 8.72 -7.40
CA LEU A 120 -13.74 9.36 -6.69
C LEU A 120 -13.25 8.53 -5.50
N TYR A 121 -14.18 8.05 -4.66
CA TYR A 121 -13.82 7.33 -3.43
C TYR A 121 -13.08 6.03 -3.73
N PHE A 122 -13.60 5.25 -4.69
CA PHE A 122 -12.92 4.04 -5.14
C PHE A 122 -11.51 4.34 -5.65
N THR A 123 -11.35 5.37 -6.49
CA THR A 123 -10.04 5.75 -7.06
C THR A 123 -9.05 6.17 -5.98
N LEU A 124 -9.51 6.91 -4.97
CA LEU A 124 -8.70 7.29 -3.82
C LEU A 124 -8.23 6.06 -3.04
N LEU A 125 -9.12 5.11 -2.76
CA LEU A 125 -8.80 3.87 -2.04
C LEU A 125 -7.98 2.87 -2.86
N ASP A 126 -8.24 2.75 -4.16
CA ASP A 126 -7.54 1.77 -4.98
C ASP A 126 -6.13 2.22 -5.38
N ASP A 127 -5.95 3.50 -5.68
CA ASP A 127 -4.71 3.98 -6.29
C ASP A 127 -3.98 5.04 -5.45
N TYR A 128 -4.67 6.08 -4.97
CA TYR A 128 -4.04 7.15 -4.21
C TYR A 128 -3.61 6.71 -2.80
N LEU A 129 -4.32 5.76 -2.21
CA LEU A 129 -3.97 5.13 -0.93
C LEU A 129 -2.51 4.64 -0.89
N HIS A 130 -1.99 4.13 -2.00
CA HIS A 130 -0.59 3.71 -2.08
C HIS A 130 0.41 4.86 -1.88
N VAL A 131 0.08 6.03 -2.44
CA VAL A 131 0.94 7.22 -2.35
C VAL A 131 0.95 7.74 -0.92
N VAL A 132 -0.24 7.84 -0.31
CA VAL A 132 -0.41 8.25 1.08
C VAL A 132 0.27 7.28 2.04
N ASP A 133 0.01 5.97 1.92
CA ASP A 133 0.61 4.95 2.78
C ASP A 133 2.14 4.96 2.72
N THR A 134 2.70 5.05 1.51
CA THR A 134 4.16 5.07 1.33
C THR A 134 4.79 6.30 1.96
N ALA A 135 4.19 7.48 1.75
CA ALA A 135 4.67 8.74 2.32
C ALA A 135 4.62 8.74 3.85
N LEU A 136 3.51 8.27 4.44
CA LEU A 136 3.38 8.11 5.89
C LEU A 136 4.42 7.15 6.46
N TRP A 137 4.60 6.01 5.82
CA TRP A 137 5.57 5.01 6.28
C TRP A 137 7.01 5.53 6.20
N LEU A 138 7.38 6.19 5.12
CA LEU A 138 8.72 6.79 4.95
C LEU A 138 8.99 7.85 6.01
N SER A 139 8.00 8.67 6.35
CA SER A 139 8.11 9.74 7.35
C SER A 139 8.08 9.28 8.81
N GLY A 140 7.95 7.97 9.05
CA GLY A 140 7.89 7.42 10.42
C GLY A 140 6.49 7.28 11.00
N GLY A 141 5.44 7.54 10.23
CA GLY A 141 4.03 7.27 10.60
C GLY A 141 3.30 8.39 11.35
N ASN A 142 3.96 9.49 11.68
CA ASN A 142 3.42 10.59 12.48
C ASN A 142 3.13 11.87 11.66
N ALA A 143 2.86 11.72 10.37
CA ALA A 143 2.57 12.87 9.52
C ALA A 143 1.11 13.31 9.64
N THR A 144 0.89 14.64 9.70
CA THR A 144 -0.43 15.28 9.71
C THR A 144 -0.75 15.87 8.35
N LEU A 145 -1.99 15.70 7.89
CA LEU A 145 -2.49 16.33 6.67
C LEU A 145 -2.75 17.82 6.94
N GLU A 146 -2.05 18.70 6.23
CA GLU A 146 -2.13 20.15 6.38
C GLU A 146 -3.05 20.80 5.33
N SER A 147 -2.89 20.41 4.06
CA SER A 147 -3.64 20.99 2.95
C SER A 147 -3.61 20.07 1.73
N GLY A 148 -4.40 20.39 0.73
CA GLY A 148 -4.36 19.67 -0.53
C GLY A 148 -5.31 20.21 -1.56
N THR A 149 -5.25 19.65 -2.75
CA THR A 149 -6.13 19.92 -3.88
C THR A 149 -6.55 18.61 -4.51
N LEU A 150 -7.85 18.49 -4.76
CA LEU A 150 -8.44 17.37 -5.47
C LEU A 150 -9.27 17.92 -6.64
N LEU A 151 -8.97 17.46 -7.85
CA LEU A 151 -9.70 17.85 -9.05
C LEU A 151 -10.41 16.65 -9.65
N THR A 152 -11.65 16.84 -10.01
CA THR A 152 -12.47 15.86 -10.73
C THR A 152 -12.88 16.39 -12.10
N ASN A 153 -13.33 15.50 -12.99
CA ASN A 153 -14.04 15.90 -14.19
C ASN A 153 -15.54 16.16 -13.88
N GLU A 154 -16.30 16.49 -14.91
CA GLU A 154 -17.75 16.78 -14.79
C GLU A 154 -18.55 15.55 -14.29
N SER A 155 -18.04 14.34 -14.44
CA SER A 155 -18.65 13.11 -13.95
C SER A 155 -18.24 12.75 -12.51
N GLY A 156 -17.45 13.61 -11.83
CA GLY A 156 -16.96 13.35 -10.48
C GLY A 156 -15.81 12.34 -10.39
N GLU A 157 -15.19 11.97 -11.51
CA GLU A 157 -14.06 11.06 -11.55
C GLU A 157 -12.74 11.81 -11.32
N MET A 158 -11.82 11.22 -10.58
CA MET A 158 -10.55 11.84 -10.20
C MET A 158 -9.66 12.16 -11.40
N LEU A 159 -9.26 13.41 -11.53
CA LEU A 159 -8.24 13.88 -12.50
C LEU A 159 -6.88 14.04 -11.83
N PHE A 160 -6.85 14.68 -10.67
CA PHE A 160 -5.63 15.08 -9.99
C PHE A 160 -5.86 15.12 -8.48
N ALA A 161 -4.84 14.76 -7.72
CA ALA A 161 -4.77 14.97 -6.28
C ALA A 161 -3.34 15.37 -5.90
N GLU A 162 -3.18 16.40 -5.08
CA GLU A 162 -1.93 16.73 -4.41
C GLU A 162 -2.25 17.13 -2.97
N HIS A 163 -1.51 16.51 -2.02
CA HIS A 163 -1.70 16.79 -0.59
C HIS A 163 -0.35 17.00 0.09
N HIS A 164 -0.35 17.89 1.06
CA HIS A 164 0.80 18.26 1.85
C HIS A 164 0.64 17.78 3.29
N PHE A 165 1.71 17.19 3.81
CA PHE A 165 1.74 16.69 5.18
C PHE A 165 2.97 17.22 5.89
N LEU A 166 2.91 17.24 7.22
CA LEU A 166 4.01 17.63 8.09
C LEU A 166 4.32 16.52 9.10
N ALA A 167 5.60 16.14 9.19
CA ALA A 167 6.11 15.21 10.20
C ALA A 167 7.31 15.83 10.94
N GLY A 168 7.05 16.55 12.03
CA GLY A 168 8.07 17.41 12.65
C GLY A 168 8.56 18.47 11.66
N PRO A 169 9.86 18.54 11.35
CA PRO A 169 10.38 19.49 10.35
C PRO A 169 10.24 19.00 8.91
N LEU A 170 9.91 17.72 8.68
CA LEU A 170 9.84 17.12 7.36
C LEU A 170 8.57 17.55 6.63
N GLN A 171 8.75 18.23 5.49
CA GLN A 171 7.67 18.57 4.55
C GLN A 171 7.44 17.39 3.61
N ILE A 172 6.18 16.97 3.44
CA ILE A 172 5.83 15.83 2.61
C ILE A 172 4.79 16.25 1.59
N THR A 173 5.00 15.88 0.34
CA THR A 173 4.01 16.07 -0.74
C THR A 173 3.69 14.73 -1.37
N THR A 174 2.41 14.45 -1.53
CA THR A 174 1.89 13.31 -2.31
C THR A 174 1.15 13.83 -3.52
N CYS A 175 1.36 13.23 -4.70
CA CYS A 175 0.73 13.70 -5.93
C CYS A 175 0.32 12.53 -6.84
N MET A 176 -0.84 12.68 -7.48
CA MET A 176 -1.31 11.78 -8.53
C MET A 176 -2.03 12.55 -9.63
N HIS A 177 -1.67 12.27 -10.88
CA HIS A 177 -2.40 12.73 -12.05
C HIS A 177 -2.87 11.54 -12.88
N ARG A 178 -4.16 11.48 -13.22
CA ARG A 178 -4.79 10.33 -13.90
C ARG A 178 -4.73 10.41 -15.43
N ARG A 179 -4.22 11.52 -15.98
CA ARG A 179 -4.06 11.77 -17.41
C ARG A 179 -2.70 12.40 -17.70
N ALA A 180 -1.65 11.84 -17.11
CA ALA A 180 -0.27 12.26 -17.37
C ALA A 180 0.24 11.71 -18.71
N GLY A 181 1.37 12.23 -19.18
CA GLY A 181 2.01 11.75 -20.43
C GLY A 181 2.65 10.37 -20.30
N SER A 182 2.91 9.88 -19.09
CA SER A 182 3.46 8.56 -18.83
C SER A 182 2.91 7.97 -17.53
N GLN A 183 2.91 6.64 -17.44
CA GLN A 183 2.70 5.96 -16.17
C GLN A 183 4.05 5.90 -15.45
N ARG A 184 4.13 6.57 -14.30
CA ARG A 184 5.37 6.71 -13.54
C ARG A 184 5.11 6.86 -12.05
N GLU A 185 5.95 6.23 -11.24
CA GLU A 185 5.99 6.39 -9.79
C GLU A 185 7.36 6.89 -9.38
N THR A 186 7.43 7.99 -8.62
CA THR A 186 8.70 8.54 -8.16
C THR A 186 8.64 8.89 -6.68
N VAL A 187 9.75 8.67 -5.99
CA VAL A 187 9.99 9.21 -4.64
C VAL A 187 11.25 10.05 -4.70
N GLN A 188 11.14 11.31 -4.26
CA GLN A 188 12.27 12.20 -4.10
C GLN A 188 12.41 12.58 -2.63
N ALA A 189 13.63 12.56 -2.12
CA ALA A 189 13.99 13.04 -0.80
C ALA A 189 15.15 14.01 -0.85
N VAL A 190 15.03 15.12 -0.10
CA VAL A 190 16.11 16.07 0.12
C VAL A 190 16.53 15.96 1.58
N THR A 191 17.77 15.52 1.79
CA THR A 191 18.37 15.36 3.12
C THR A 191 19.53 16.33 3.29
N ASP A 192 20.10 16.39 4.48
CA ASP A 192 21.36 17.09 4.67
C ASP A 192 22.48 16.39 3.87
N GLY A 193 22.93 17.06 2.81
CA GLY A 193 24.01 16.60 1.93
C GLY A 193 23.62 15.59 0.84
N ALA A 194 22.32 15.27 0.64
CA ALA A 194 21.91 14.42 -0.46
C ALA A 194 20.54 14.82 -1.07
N LEU A 195 20.43 14.65 -2.39
CA LEU A 195 19.18 14.61 -3.12
C LEU A 195 19.06 13.21 -3.69
N ILE A 196 17.98 12.51 -3.35
CA ILE A 196 17.76 11.11 -3.69
C ILE A 196 16.45 10.99 -4.49
N ASP A 197 16.55 10.40 -5.68
CA ASP A 197 15.40 10.10 -6.54
C ASP A 197 15.30 8.59 -6.75
N ILE A 198 14.10 8.04 -6.57
CA ILE A 198 13.79 6.65 -6.92
C ILE A 198 12.65 6.63 -7.93
N THR A 199 12.86 5.98 -9.07
CA THR A 199 11.85 5.83 -10.12
C THR A 199 11.38 4.38 -10.20
N ASP A 200 10.04 4.18 -10.19
CA ASP A 200 9.35 2.90 -10.38
C ASP A 200 9.84 1.77 -9.45
N MET A 201 10.36 2.13 -8.25
CA MET A 201 10.98 1.21 -7.27
C MET A 201 12.19 0.43 -7.85
N ARG A 202 12.80 0.91 -8.94
CA ARG A 202 13.85 0.22 -9.69
C ARG A 202 15.13 1.01 -9.86
N GLU A 203 15.01 2.31 -10.10
CA GLU A 203 16.12 3.18 -10.44
C GLU A 203 16.41 4.07 -9.25
N TRP A 204 17.64 4.05 -8.79
CA TRP A 204 18.16 4.91 -7.73
C TRP A 204 19.13 5.91 -8.32
N ARG A 205 18.88 7.19 -8.09
CA ARG A 205 19.78 8.28 -8.39
C ARG A 205 19.99 9.10 -7.13
N GLU A 206 21.24 9.36 -6.81
CA GLU A 206 21.60 10.10 -5.62
C GLU A 206 22.70 11.12 -5.95
N GLU A 207 22.46 12.38 -5.61
CA GLU A 207 23.43 13.46 -5.74
C GLU A 207 23.99 13.79 -4.36
N ARG A 208 25.33 13.75 -4.23
CA ARG A 208 26.07 14.16 -3.02
C ARG A 208 27.25 15.02 -3.42
N GLY A 209 27.28 16.29 -2.92
CA GLY A 209 28.40 17.17 -3.08
C GLY A 209 28.97 17.22 -4.50
N GLN A 210 29.97 16.40 -4.78
CA GLN A 210 30.72 16.42 -6.05
C GLN A 210 30.38 15.26 -7.00
N GLY A 211 29.34 14.45 -6.71
CA GLY A 211 29.06 13.26 -7.51
C GLY A 211 27.60 12.88 -7.60
N VAL A 212 27.29 12.12 -8.64
CA VAL A 212 26.00 11.46 -8.84
C VAL A 212 26.23 9.96 -8.83
N VAL A 213 25.48 9.25 -8.00
CA VAL A 213 25.50 7.79 -7.91
C VAL A 213 24.24 7.24 -8.52
N HIS A 214 24.37 6.31 -9.45
CA HIS A 214 23.29 5.47 -9.94
C HIS A 214 23.52 4.06 -9.45
N LYS A 215 22.52 3.44 -8.80
CA LYS A 215 22.60 2.03 -8.44
C LYS A 215 22.17 1.19 -9.62
N PRO A 216 22.91 0.14 -10.00
CA PRO A 216 22.50 -0.77 -11.04
C PRO A 216 21.26 -1.54 -10.60
N ILE A 217 20.34 -1.77 -11.53
CA ILE A 217 19.20 -2.64 -11.30
C ILE A 217 19.73 -4.08 -11.22
N PRO A 218 19.53 -4.80 -10.09
CA PRO A 218 20.01 -6.17 -9.97
C PRO A 218 19.37 -7.07 -11.04
N GLY A 219 20.20 -7.65 -11.92
CA GLY A 219 19.74 -8.44 -13.05
C GLY A 219 19.00 -9.75 -12.67
N TRP A 220 19.18 -10.21 -11.44
CA TRP A 220 18.53 -11.40 -10.89
C TRP A 220 17.25 -11.11 -10.09
N GLN A 221 16.95 -9.85 -9.77
CA GLN A 221 15.71 -9.49 -9.08
C GLN A 221 14.52 -9.48 -10.05
N SER A 222 13.50 -10.25 -9.70
CA SER A 222 12.22 -10.19 -10.39
C SER A 222 11.48 -8.88 -10.12
N THR A 223 10.55 -8.51 -11.00
CA THR A 223 9.66 -7.36 -10.77
C THR A 223 8.87 -7.49 -9.46
N LEU A 224 8.50 -8.71 -9.06
CA LEU A 224 7.79 -8.96 -7.81
C LEU A 224 8.68 -8.67 -6.58
N GLU A 225 9.97 -8.97 -6.65
CA GLU A 225 10.93 -8.61 -5.60
C GLU A 225 11.16 -7.12 -5.55
N GLN A 226 11.45 -6.47 -6.70
CA GLN A 226 11.70 -5.04 -6.78
C GLN A 226 10.51 -4.23 -6.23
N ARG A 227 9.29 -4.66 -6.53
CA ARG A 227 8.05 -4.04 -6.06
C ARG A 227 7.63 -4.45 -4.65
N GLY A 228 8.41 -5.31 -3.98
CA GLY A 228 8.18 -5.69 -2.58
C GLY A 228 7.12 -6.77 -2.36
N PHE A 229 6.52 -7.37 -3.40
CA PHE A 229 5.51 -8.41 -3.22
C PHE A 229 6.09 -9.66 -2.54
N VAL A 230 7.28 -10.08 -2.95
CA VAL A 230 7.97 -11.22 -2.32
C VAL A 230 8.31 -10.92 -0.86
N GLY A 231 8.84 -9.72 -0.59
CA GLY A 231 9.14 -9.27 0.78
C GLY A 231 7.89 -9.23 1.66
N CYS A 232 6.78 -8.70 1.13
CA CYS A 232 5.50 -8.63 1.81
C CYS A 232 4.99 -10.03 2.20
N ALA A 233 4.98 -10.97 1.25
CA ALA A 233 4.52 -12.33 1.50
C ALA A 233 5.40 -13.06 2.53
N ARG A 234 6.73 -12.95 2.40
CA ARG A 234 7.68 -13.53 3.35
C ARG A 234 7.50 -12.96 4.76
N HIS A 235 7.38 -11.65 4.87
CA HIS A 235 7.19 -10.98 6.16
C HIS A 235 5.92 -11.46 6.87
N PHE A 236 4.81 -11.63 6.15
CA PHE A 236 3.59 -12.18 6.75
C PHE A 236 3.80 -13.57 7.33
N ILE A 237 4.41 -14.47 6.55
CA ILE A 237 4.69 -15.84 6.98
C ILE A 237 5.59 -15.83 8.23
N GLU A 238 6.66 -15.06 8.21
CA GLU A 238 7.60 -14.92 9.33
C GLU A 238 6.92 -14.35 10.58
N CYS A 239 6.04 -13.36 10.43
CA CYS A 239 5.29 -12.80 11.56
C CYS A 239 4.33 -13.82 12.19
N VAL A 240 3.65 -14.62 11.38
CA VAL A 240 2.78 -15.69 11.89
C VAL A 240 3.61 -16.77 12.62
N GLN A 241 4.72 -17.22 12.03
CA GLN A 241 5.59 -18.24 12.62
C GLN A 241 6.23 -17.79 13.94
N ASN A 242 6.68 -16.53 13.99
CA ASN A 242 7.40 -15.99 15.16
C ASN A 242 6.49 -15.22 16.13
N GLN A 243 5.18 -15.15 15.86
CA GLN A 243 4.19 -14.42 16.66
C GLN A 243 4.58 -12.93 16.87
N THR A 244 5.09 -12.29 15.82
CA THR A 244 5.47 -10.88 15.82
C THR A 244 4.43 -10.02 15.11
N VAL A 245 4.39 -8.72 15.41
CA VAL A 245 3.49 -7.77 14.77
C VAL A 245 4.03 -7.36 13.40
N PRO A 246 3.25 -7.51 12.31
CA PRO A 246 3.69 -7.08 10.98
C PRO A 246 3.84 -5.55 10.89
N GLN A 247 4.78 -5.09 10.06
CA GLN A 247 4.94 -3.64 9.81
C GLN A 247 3.75 -3.00 9.06
N THR A 248 2.91 -3.82 8.42
CA THR A 248 1.64 -3.40 7.81
C THR A 248 0.46 -4.06 8.51
N ALA A 249 0.53 -4.20 9.84
CA ALA A 249 -0.59 -4.65 10.65
C ALA A 249 -1.84 -3.80 10.40
N GLY A 250 -3.01 -4.34 10.61
CA GLY A 250 -4.28 -3.65 10.36
C GLY A 250 -4.35 -2.26 10.98
N GLU A 251 -3.84 -2.10 12.22
CA GLU A 251 -3.77 -0.83 12.95
C GLU A 251 -2.92 0.21 12.22
N GLN A 252 -1.82 -0.21 11.60
CA GLN A 252 -0.94 0.68 10.83
C GLN A 252 -1.52 1.00 9.46
N ALA A 253 -2.16 0.01 8.84
CA ALA A 253 -2.76 0.14 7.52
C ALA A 253 -3.99 1.07 7.52
N VAL A 254 -4.81 1.02 8.56
CA VAL A 254 -6.01 1.85 8.68
C VAL A 254 -5.69 3.35 8.77
N LEU A 255 -4.48 3.74 9.20
CA LEU A 255 -4.08 5.15 9.27
C LEU A 255 -4.11 5.83 7.90
N ALA A 256 -3.56 5.19 6.88
CA ALA A 256 -3.61 5.71 5.51
C ALA A 256 -5.05 5.77 4.98
N GLN A 257 -5.86 4.77 5.30
CA GLN A 257 -7.27 4.73 4.89
C GLN A 257 -8.08 5.84 5.58
N ARG A 258 -7.81 6.18 6.85
CA ARG A 258 -8.42 7.33 7.55
C ARG A 258 -8.11 8.65 6.87
N ILE A 259 -6.88 8.84 6.43
CA ILE A 259 -6.47 10.06 5.72
C ILE A 259 -7.19 10.15 4.37
N VAL A 260 -7.24 9.08 3.62
CA VAL A 260 -7.95 9.03 2.33
C VAL A 260 -9.45 9.31 2.51
N ASP A 261 -10.07 8.74 3.54
CA ASP A 261 -11.47 9.00 3.89
C ASP A 261 -11.69 10.48 4.27
N LYS A 262 -10.75 11.08 5.02
CA LYS A 262 -10.79 12.52 5.33
C LYS A 262 -10.69 13.38 4.07
N ILE A 263 -9.72 13.10 3.18
CA ILE A 263 -9.54 13.81 1.90
C ILE A 263 -10.84 13.77 1.08
N TRP A 264 -11.47 12.60 1.00
CA TRP A 264 -12.74 12.45 0.29
C TRP A 264 -13.87 13.29 0.92
N ARG A 265 -14.02 13.23 2.25
CA ARG A 265 -15.06 14.00 2.96
C ARG A 265 -14.87 15.50 2.82
N ASP A 266 -13.63 15.98 2.94
CA ASP A 266 -13.31 17.39 2.79
C ASP A 266 -13.72 17.88 1.38
N ALA A 267 -13.37 17.13 0.33
CA ALA A 267 -13.74 17.42 -1.06
C ALA A 267 -15.25 17.37 -1.35
N MET A 268 -16.02 16.58 -0.60
CA MET A 268 -17.49 16.52 -0.76
C MET A 268 -18.23 17.60 0.03
N SER A 269 -17.50 18.36 0.86
CA SER A 269 -18.05 19.43 1.70
C SER A 269 -17.86 20.82 1.09
N GLU A 270 -17.01 20.93 0.05
CA GLU A 270 -16.78 22.13 -0.77
C GLU A 270 -17.78 22.20 -1.94
#